data_9ead56fee51c772cf48a4ab50662a2c8
#
_entry.id   9ead56fee51c772cf48a4ab50662a2c8
#
_cell.length_a   1.000
_cell.length_b   1.000
_cell.length_c   1.000
_cell.angle_alpha   90.00
_cell.angle_beta   90.00
_cell.angle_gamma   90.00
#
_symmetry.space_group_name_H-M   'P 1'
#
loop_
_entity.id
_entity.type
_entity.pdbx_description
1 polymer ?
#
loop_
_entity_poly.entity_id
_entity_poly.type
_entity_poly.pdbx_seq_one_letter_code
_entity_poly.pdbx_strand_id
1 'polypeptide(L)'
;YNSLTAIAICRHFKVSQENILKALKVAKVKGRIEMVKVSDEFTLMIDYAHNAMALESLLTTLREYHPHRLVCLFGCGGNRSRLRRYEMGEVSGRLADLTIITSDNPRDEEPQAIIDDIKVGMAKTEGKYVEIPDRKEAIAYAIHHGEPGDIVVLAGKGHEDYQEIKGKKYPMDERVLIADILAGK
;
A
#
# COMPACT_ATOMS: atom_id res chain seq x y z
N TYR A 1 9.99 1.56 15.70
CA TYR A 1 10.43 0.46 16.58
C TYR A 1 11.52 -0.40 15.90
N ASN A 2 11.37 -0.84 14.65
CA ASN A 2 12.34 -1.72 13.97
C ASN A 2 13.76 -1.11 13.90
N SER A 3 13.87 0.20 13.62
CA SER A 3 15.18 0.90 13.64
C SER A 3 15.80 0.91 15.01
N LEU A 4 15.01 1.10 16.08
CA LEU A 4 15.50 1.06 17.47
C LEU A 4 16.03 -0.34 17.83
N THR A 5 15.33 -1.38 17.43
CA THR A 5 15.77 -2.76 17.61
C THR A 5 17.08 -3.03 16.87
N ALA A 6 17.18 -2.60 15.61
CA ALA A 6 18.41 -2.71 14.83
C ALA A 6 19.59 -1.97 15.49
N ILE A 7 19.37 -0.74 15.97
CA ILE A 7 20.36 0.03 16.72
C ILE A 7 20.82 -0.74 17.97
N ALA A 8 19.88 -1.28 18.76
CA ALA A 8 20.20 -2.01 19.98
C ALA A 8 21.05 -3.27 19.68
N ILE A 9 20.70 -4.02 18.63
CA ILE A 9 21.48 -5.19 18.19
C ILE A 9 22.87 -4.77 17.72
N CYS A 10 23.00 -3.73 16.88
CA CYS A 10 24.28 -3.24 16.40
C CYS A 10 25.17 -2.78 17.56
N ARG A 11 24.60 -2.09 18.57
CA ARG A 11 25.33 -1.67 19.77
C ARG A 11 25.81 -2.87 20.60
N HIS A 12 24.98 -3.91 20.72
CA HIS A 12 25.39 -5.16 21.39
C HIS A 12 26.63 -5.78 20.72
N PHE A 13 26.68 -5.76 19.39
CA PHE A 13 27.84 -6.22 18.61
C PHE A 13 28.96 -5.16 18.50
N LYS A 14 28.91 -4.10 19.28
CA LYS A 14 29.93 -3.03 19.34
C LYS A 14 30.17 -2.30 18.00
N VAL A 15 29.16 -2.26 17.12
CA VAL A 15 29.20 -1.42 15.92
C VAL A 15 29.23 0.06 16.34
N SER A 16 30.12 0.85 15.74
CA SER A 16 30.24 2.27 16.08
C SER A 16 28.96 3.04 15.76
N GLN A 17 28.66 4.06 16.56
CA GLN A 17 27.49 4.93 16.35
C GLN A 17 27.52 5.59 14.95
N GLU A 18 28.70 5.99 14.49
CA GLU A 18 28.88 6.57 13.15
C GLU A 18 28.42 5.61 12.05
N ASN A 19 28.85 4.35 12.12
CA ASN A 19 28.47 3.33 11.12
C ASN A 19 26.96 3.02 11.19
N ILE A 20 26.38 2.97 12.39
CA ILE A 20 24.92 2.79 12.56
C ILE A 20 24.17 3.96 11.89
N LEU A 21 24.58 5.21 12.13
CA LEU A 21 23.94 6.37 11.55
C LEU A 21 24.11 6.42 10.02
N LYS A 22 25.29 6.08 9.49
CA LYS A 22 25.52 5.97 8.05
C LYS A 22 24.59 4.94 7.41
N ALA A 23 24.50 3.74 8.01
CA ALA A 23 23.64 2.68 7.51
C ALA A 23 22.16 3.08 7.53
N LEU A 24 21.67 3.68 8.61
CA LEU A 24 20.28 4.10 8.73
C LEU A 24 19.88 5.19 7.72
N LYS A 25 20.81 6.08 7.34
CA LYS A 25 20.54 7.13 6.32
C LYS A 25 20.28 6.56 4.93
N VAL A 26 20.83 5.40 4.62
CA VAL A 26 20.72 4.78 3.29
C VAL A 26 19.91 3.49 3.30
N ALA A 27 19.47 3.04 4.47
CA ALA A 27 18.68 1.83 4.61
C ALA A 27 17.34 1.97 3.88
N LYS A 28 17.10 1.09 2.93
CA LYS A 28 15.81 0.95 2.24
C LYS A 28 15.31 -0.47 2.45
N VAL A 29 14.03 -0.61 2.74
CA VAL A 29 13.39 -1.92 2.86
C VAL A 29 12.38 -2.05 1.73
N LYS A 30 12.59 -3.00 0.83
CA LYS A 30 11.70 -3.25 -0.31
C LYS A 30 10.25 -3.38 0.18
N GLY A 31 9.33 -2.61 -0.40
CA GLY A 31 7.91 -2.65 -0.08
C GLY A 31 7.54 -2.06 1.29
N ARG A 32 8.34 -1.16 1.86
CA ARG A 32 8.06 -0.42 3.08
C ARG A 32 8.31 1.06 2.86
N ILE A 33 7.26 1.84 2.72
CA ILE A 33 7.32 3.28 2.38
C ILE A 33 8.32 3.48 1.22
N GLU A 34 8.23 2.62 0.21
CA GLU A 34 9.13 2.63 -0.93
C GLU A 34 8.64 3.64 -1.95
N MET A 35 9.36 4.75 -2.07
CA MET A 35 9.05 5.82 -3.02
C MET A 35 9.34 5.36 -4.44
N VAL A 36 8.37 5.51 -5.34
CA VAL A 36 8.52 5.22 -6.77
C VAL A 36 8.30 6.50 -7.57
N LYS A 37 9.28 6.87 -8.39
CA LYS A 37 9.20 8.07 -9.20
C LYS A 37 8.28 7.84 -10.39
N VAL A 38 7.12 8.50 -10.40
CA VAL A 38 6.13 8.45 -11.49
C VAL A 38 5.82 9.84 -12.04
N SER A 39 5.95 10.89 -11.21
CA SER A 39 5.66 12.27 -11.53
C SER A 39 6.57 13.21 -10.74
N ASP A 40 6.70 14.45 -11.17
CA ASP A 40 7.29 15.53 -10.39
C ASP A 40 6.25 16.28 -9.54
N GLU A 41 4.97 16.07 -9.82
CA GLU A 41 3.87 16.81 -9.21
C GLU A 41 3.31 16.11 -7.96
N PHE A 42 3.37 14.80 -7.89
CA PHE A 42 2.85 14.02 -6.75
C PHE A 42 3.78 12.87 -6.36
N THR A 43 3.57 12.35 -5.17
CA THR A 43 4.34 11.24 -4.61
C THR A 43 3.57 9.94 -4.73
N LEU A 44 4.20 8.88 -5.24
CA LEU A 44 3.69 7.52 -5.19
C LEU A 44 4.62 6.64 -4.36
N MET A 45 4.03 5.82 -3.49
CA MET A 45 4.79 4.88 -2.66
C MET A 45 4.12 3.52 -2.56
N ILE A 46 4.94 2.49 -2.34
CA ILE A 46 4.51 1.11 -2.11
C ILE A 46 4.74 0.76 -0.64
N ASP A 47 3.74 0.19 0.03
CA ASP A 47 3.85 -0.28 1.42
C ASP A 47 3.18 -1.64 1.63
N TYR A 48 3.61 -2.35 2.68
CA TYR A 48 3.11 -3.67 3.04
C TYR A 48 1.99 -3.63 4.10
N ALA A 49 1.37 -2.51 4.35
CA ALA A 49 0.25 -2.40 5.29
C ALA A 49 -0.96 -3.21 4.76
N HIS A 50 -1.19 -4.38 5.35
CA HIS A 50 -2.18 -5.37 4.91
C HIS A 50 -3.19 -5.76 6.01
N ASN A 51 -3.29 -4.96 7.05
CA ASN A 51 -4.30 -5.05 8.11
C ASN A 51 -4.67 -3.65 8.61
N ALA A 52 -5.78 -3.53 9.32
CA ALA A 52 -6.35 -2.25 9.72
C ALA A 52 -5.39 -1.42 10.57
N MET A 53 -4.73 -2.00 11.55
CA MET A 53 -3.80 -1.29 12.44
C MET A 53 -2.59 -0.74 11.67
N ALA A 54 -2.01 -1.52 10.76
CA ALA A 54 -0.88 -1.07 9.94
C ALA A 54 -1.32 0.01 8.95
N LEU A 55 -2.50 -0.14 8.35
CA LEU A 55 -3.06 0.85 7.42
C LEU A 55 -3.38 2.16 8.15
N GLU A 56 -3.97 2.10 9.33
CA GLU A 56 -4.27 3.27 10.15
C GLU A 56 -2.98 4.03 10.54
N SER A 57 -1.96 3.30 11.01
CA SER A 57 -0.67 3.89 11.34
C SER A 57 -0.01 4.56 10.12
N LEU A 58 -0.05 3.91 8.96
CA LEU A 58 0.49 4.44 7.71
C LEU A 58 -0.22 5.72 7.30
N LEU A 59 -1.56 5.66 7.16
CA LEU A 59 -2.34 6.81 6.67
C LEU A 59 -2.28 7.98 7.65
N THR A 60 -2.33 7.74 8.96
CA THR A 60 -2.16 8.79 9.97
C THR A 60 -0.80 9.48 9.85
N THR A 61 0.28 8.69 9.69
CA THR A 61 1.62 9.25 9.49
C THR A 61 1.70 10.08 8.20
N LEU A 62 1.09 9.60 7.11
CA LEU A 62 1.10 10.34 5.84
C LEU A 62 0.30 11.64 5.90
N ARG A 63 -0.75 11.70 6.70
CA ARG A 63 -1.51 12.93 6.95
C ARG A 63 -0.67 14.04 7.60
N GLU A 64 0.33 13.70 8.39
CA GLU A 64 1.24 14.68 9.01
C GLU A 64 2.05 15.49 7.99
N TYR A 65 2.18 14.98 6.75
CA TYR A 65 2.83 15.69 5.63
C TYR A 65 1.91 16.66 4.89
N HIS A 66 0.65 16.80 5.31
CA HIS A 66 -0.35 17.71 4.73
C HIS A 66 -0.50 17.57 3.21
N PRO A 67 -0.72 16.36 2.67
CA PRO A 67 -0.91 16.19 1.23
C PRO A 67 -2.14 16.97 0.73
N HIS A 68 -2.14 17.32 -0.55
CA HIS A 68 -3.34 17.87 -1.20
C HIS A 68 -4.48 16.86 -1.12
N ARG A 69 -4.23 15.62 -1.57
CA ARG A 69 -5.08 14.45 -1.30
C ARG A 69 -4.22 13.29 -0.83
N LEU A 70 -4.74 12.50 0.10
CA LEU A 70 -4.19 11.21 0.45
C LEU A 70 -5.01 10.13 -0.27
N VAL A 71 -4.42 9.50 -1.27
CA VAL A 71 -5.04 8.45 -2.08
C VAL A 71 -4.52 7.09 -1.61
N CYS A 72 -5.42 6.19 -1.21
CA CYS A 72 -5.08 4.86 -0.74
C CYS A 72 -5.60 3.80 -1.71
N LEU A 73 -4.70 3.07 -2.37
CA LEU A 73 -5.02 1.90 -3.19
C LEU A 73 -4.72 0.64 -2.41
N PHE A 74 -5.72 -0.22 -2.21
CA PHE A 74 -5.50 -1.51 -1.54
C PHE A 74 -6.54 -2.55 -1.94
N GLY A 75 -6.21 -3.80 -1.65
CA GLY A 75 -7.11 -4.93 -1.68
C GLY A 75 -6.88 -5.81 -0.46
N CYS A 76 -7.68 -6.85 -0.32
CA CYS A 76 -7.54 -7.83 0.75
C CYS A 76 -7.34 -9.24 0.20
N GLY A 77 -6.64 -10.09 0.96
CA GLY A 77 -6.45 -11.49 0.60
C GLY A 77 -7.71 -12.33 0.80
N GLY A 78 -7.96 -13.22 -0.13
CA GLY A 78 -8.92 -14.32 0.04
C GLY A 78 -8.47 -15.33 1.07
N ASN A 79 -9.37 -16.21 1.53
CA ASN A 79 -9.14 -17.21 2.57
C ASN A 79 -8.58 -16.60 3.87
N ARG A 80 -9.04 -15.40 4.19
CA ARG A 80 -8.68 -14.62 5.39
C ARG A 80 -9.95 -14.12 6.08
N SER A 81 -9.80 -13.60 7.30
CA SER A 81 -10.90 -13.04 8.07
C SER A 81 -11.62 -11.92 7.31
N ARG A 82 -12.95 -12.04 7.14
CA ARG A 82 -13.79 -11.00 6.55
C ARG A 82 -13.79 -9.73 7.39
N LEU A 83 -13.67 -9.86 8.70
CA LEU A 83 -13.59 -8.72 9.62
C LEU A 83 -12.44 -7.78 9.24
N ARG A 84 -11.28 -8.34 8.84
CA ARG A 84 -10.15 -7.53 8.37
C ARG A 84 -10.51 -6.67 7.16
N ARG A 85 -11.36 -7.18 6.24
CA ARG A 85 -11.80 -6.44 5.05
C ARG A 85 -12.66 -5.25 5.45
N TYR A 86 -13.61 -5.48 6.37
CA TYR A 86 -14.47 -4.43 6.92
C TYR A 86 -13.64 -3.35 7.63
N GLU A 87 -12.74 -3.75 8.51
CA GLU A 87 -11.89 -2.84 9.28
C GLU A 87 -10.96 -2.00 8.37
N MET A 88 -10.35 -2.62 7.36
CA MET A 88 -9.49 -1.89 6.40
C MET A 88 -10.30 -0.90 5.56
N GLY A 89 -11.51 -1.26 5.12
CA GLY A 89 -12.43 -0.36 4.44
C GLY A 89 -12.78 0.85 5.30
N GLU A 90 -13.16 0.62 6.55
CA GLU A 90 -13.49 1.67 7.51
C GLU A 90 -12.30 2.61 7.79
N VAL A 91 -11.11 2.05 8.00
CA VAL A 91 -9.88 2.85 8.23
C VAL A 91 -9.55 3.72 7.01
N SER A 92 -9.58 3.15 5.81
CA SER A 92 -9.30 3.90 4.59
C SER A 92 -10.35 4.99 4.35
N GLY A 93 -11.64 4.67 4.52
CA GLY A 93 -12.72 5.63 4.37
C GLY A 93 -12.68 6.80 5.35
N ARG A 94 -12.13 6.60 6.56
CA ARG A 94 -11.95 7.68 7.54
C ARG A 94 -10.72 8.55 7.28
N LEU A 95 -9.64 7.99 6.74
CA LEU A 95 -8.33 8.62 6.71
C LEU A 95 -7.87 9.04 5.32
N ALA A 96 -8.34 8.41 4.24
CA ALA A 96 -8.02 8.78 2.88
C ALA A 96 -9.06 9.73 2.27
N ASP A 97 -8.64 10.61 1.36
CA ASP A 97 -9.55 11.46 0.57
C ASP A 97 -10.18 10.68 -0.58
N LEU A 98 -9.45 9.69 -1.09
CA LEU A 98 -9.91 8.74 -2.10
C LEU A 98 -9.35 7.35 -1.80
N THR A 99 -10.21 6.35 -1.79
CA THR A 99 -9.84 4.94 -1.73
C THR A 99 -10.02 4.29 -3.10
N ILE A 100 -9.01 3.59 -3.60
CA ILE A 100 -9.09 2.76 -4.80
C ILE A 100 -9.10 1.31 -4.34
N ILE A 101 -10.26 0.65 -4.43
CA ILE A 101 -10.43 -0.73 -3.98
C ILE A 101 -10.13 -1.66 -5.15
N THR A 102 -9.23 -2.62 -4.96
CA THR A 102 -8.76 -3.53 -6.01
C THR A 102 -8.50 -4.94 -5.47
N SER A 103 -8.09 -5.87 -6.35
CA SER A 103 -7.62 -7.19 -5.94
C SER A 103 -6.26 -7.15 -5.26
N ASP A 104 -6.07 -8.09 -4.34
CA ASP A 104 -4.76 -8.48 -3.82
C ASP A 104 -4.50 -9.94 -4.25
N ASN A 105 -4.42 -10.89 -3.35
CA ASN A 105 -4.35 -12.34 -3.59
C ASN A 105 -5.75 -12.94 -3.36
N PRO A 106 -6.61 -13.06 -4.36
CA PRO A 106 -7.98 -13.56 -4.14
C PRO A 106 -8.03 -15.02 -3.72
N ARG A 107 -6.99 -15.79 -4.00
CA ARG A 107 -6.89 -17.23 -3.72
C ARG A 107 -8.09 -17.98 -4.30
N ASP A 108 -8.90 -18.61 -3.43
CA ASP A 108 -10.06 -19.41 -3.86
C ASP A 108 -11.36 -18.60 -3.93
N GLU A 109 -11.33 -17.31 -3.51
CA GLU A 109 -12.50 -16.45 -3.51
C GLU A 109 -12.58 -15.61 -4.80
N GLU A 110 -13.81 -15.23 -5.18
CA GLU A 110 -14.01 -14.30 -6.28
C GLU A 110 -13.57 -12.88 -5.84
N PRO A 111 -12.75 -12.18 -6.68
CA PRO A 111 -12.25 -10.85 -6.34
C PRO A 111 -13.34 -9.85 -5.96
N GLN A 112 -14.49 -9.88 -6.67
CA GLN A 112 -15.60 -8.99 -6.39
C GLN A 112 -16.20 -9.21 -5.01
N ALA A 113 -16.31 -10.44 -4.54
CA ALA A 113 -16.82 -10.75 -3.20
C ALA A 113 -15.94 -10.14 -2.09
N ILE A 114 -14.62 -10.11 -2.31
CA ILE A 114 -13.66 -9.48 -1.39
C ILE A 114 -13.82 -7.95 -1.41
N ILE A 115 -13.99 -7.36 -2.60
CA ILE A 115 -14.24 -5.92 -2.78
C ILE A 115 -15.53 -5.52 -2.09
N ASP A 116 -16.60 -6.31 -2.25
CA ASP A 116 -17.89 -6.05 -1.60
C ASP A 116 -17.78 -6.09 -0.08
N ASP A 117 -16.98 -6.98 0.49
CA ASP A 117 -16.68 -6.97 1.92
C ASP A 117 -15.95 -5.69 2.36
N ILE A 118 -14.98 -5.19 1.58
CA ILE A 118 -14.29 -3.93 1.88
C ILE A 118 -15.30 -2.77 1.88
N LYS A 119 -16.22 -2.74 0.92
CA LYS A 119 -17.27 -1.72 0.80
C LYS A 119 -18.20 -1.67 2.02
N VAL A 120 -18.42 -2.81 2.71
CA VAL A 120 -19.17 -2.81 3.98
C VAL A 120 -18.50 -1.92 5.03
N GLY A 121 -17.17 -1.91 5.07
CA GLY A 121 -16.41 -1.02 5.94
C GLY A 121 -16.47 0.44 5.48
N MET A 122 -16.31 0.69 4.18
CA MET A 122 -16.44 2.02 3.59
C MET A 122 -17.79 2.68 3.89
N ALA A 123 -18.87 1.89 3.82
CA ALA A 123 -20.24 2.38 4.07
C ALA A 123 -20.50 2.91 5.49
N LYS A 124 -19.59 2.70 6.43
CA LYS A 124 -19.62 3.28 7.78
C LYS A 124 -18.99 4.68 7.85
N THR A 125 -18.53 5.20 6.74
CA THR A 125 -17.79 6.46 6.63
C THR A 125 -18.34 7.31 5.49
N GLU A 126 -17.94 8.57 5.43
CA GLU A 126 -18.21 9.47 4.30
C GLU A 126 -17.11 9.43 3.24
N GLY A 127 -16.16 8.46 3.34
CA GLY A 127 -15.01 8.34 2.46
C GLY A 127 -15.42 8.03 1.02
N LYS A 128 -14.76 8.69 0.08
CA LYS A 128 -14.96 8.46 -1.36
C LYS A 128 -14.16 7.25 -1.81
N TYR A 129 -14.72 6.45 -2.71
CA TYR A 129 -13.99 5.35 -3.31
C TYR A 129 -14.36 5.12 -4.77
N VAL A 130 -13.45 4.44 -5.46
CA VAL A 130 -13.68 3.80 -6.76
C VAL A 130 -13.29 2.32 -6.63
N GLU A 131 -13.97 1.45 -7.37
CA GLU A 131 -13.61 0.04 -7.43
C GLU A 131 -13.08 -0.32 -8.81
N ILE A 132 -11.89 -0.91 -8.86
CA ILE A 132 -11.22 -1.35 -10.08
C ILE A 132 -10.61 -2.73 -9.77
N PRO A 133 -11.28 -3.84 -10.10
CA PRO A 133 -10.86 -5.17 -9.70
C PRO A 133 -9.47 -5.57 -10.21
N ASP A 134 -9.11 -5.19 -11.43
CA ASP A 134 -7.77 -5.42 -11.95
C ASP A 134 -6.76 -4.46 -11.31
N ARG A 135 -5.71 -5.03 -10.68
CA ARG A 135 -4.73 -4.23 -9.94
C ARG A 135 -3.85 -3.38 -10.85
N LYS A 136 -3.54 -3.85 -12.06
CA LYS A 136 -2.77 -3.05 -13.04
C LYS A 136 -3.59 -1.83 -13.48
N GLU A 137 -4.86 -2.03 -13.80
CA GLU A 137 -5.77 -0.93 -14.16
C GLU A 137 -5.97 0.04 -12.98
N ALA A 138 -6.08 -0.47 -11.75
CA ALA A 138 -6.18 0.36 -10.55
C ALA A 138 -4.93 1.23 -10.34
N ILE A 139 -3.73 0.67 -10.55
CA ILE A 139 -2.47 1.41 -10.47
C ILE A 139 -2.39 2.46 -11.60
N ALA A 140 -2.78 2.09 -12.82
CA ALA A 140 -2.84 3.01 -13.96
C ALA A 140 -3.81 4.17 -13.66
N TYR A 141 -4.98 3.88 -13.13
CA TYR A 141 -5.93 4.91 -12.69
C TYR A 141 -5.30 5.86 -11.67
N ALA A 142 -4.65 5.32 -10.64
CA ALA A 142 -4.00 6.13 -9.60
C ALA A 142 -2.91 7.05 -10.16
N ILE A 143 -2.12 6.57 -11.13
CA ILE A 143 -1.06 7.35 -11.78
C ILE A 143 -1.65 8.45 -12.68
N HIS A 144 -2.66 8.13 -13.50
CA HIS A 144 -3.23 9.07 -14.45
C HIS A 144 -4.14 10.14 -13.81
N HIS A 145 -4.64 9.89 -12.58
CA HIS A 145 -5.51 10.82 -11.84
C HIS A 145 -4.81 11.43 -10.62
N GLY A 146 -3.48 11.28 -10.51
CA GLY A 146 -2.69 11.98 -9.50
C GLY A 146 -2.67 13.49 -9.77
N GLU A 147 -2.92 14.27 -8.73
CA GLU A 147 -2.95 15.73 -8.77
C GLU A 147 -1.72 16.32 -8.05
N PRO A 148 -1.31 17.56 -8.38
CA PRO A 148 -0.19 18.20 -7.71
C PRO A 148 -0.35 18.23 -6.18
N GLY A 149 0.67 17.74 -5.49
CA GLY A 149 0.68 17.66 -4.01
C GLY A 149 0.02 16.42 -3.42
N ASP A 150 -0.47 15.47 -4.22
CA ASP A 150 -1.02 14.22 -3.73
C ASP A 150 0.06 13.31 -3.12
N ILE A 151 -0.37 12.50 -2.16
CA ILE A 151 0.34 11.28 -1.75
C ILE A 151 -0.53 10.09 -2.11
N VAL A 152 -0.02 9.25 -3.01
CA VAL A 152 -0.65 8.00 -3.45
C VAL A 152 0.08 6.83 -2.81
N VAL A 153 -0.62 5.99 -2.05
CA VAL A 153 -0.04 4.80 -1.45
C VAL A 153 -0.67 3.53 -2.01
N LEU A 154 0.18 2.64 -2.55
CA LEU A 154 -0.18 1.27 -2.94
C LEU A 154 0.07 0.37 -1.74
N ALA A 155 -0.99 0.03 -1.00
CA ALA A 155 -0.90 -0.73 0.23
C ALA A 155 -1.22 -2.21 0.02
N GLY A 156 -0.61 -3.04 0.86
CA GLY A 156 -0.90 -4.47 0.97
C GLY A 156 0.18 -5.39 0.40
N LYS A 157 0.60 -5.18 -0.83
CA LYS A 157 1.55 -6.07 -1.55
C LYS A 157 3.00 -5.86 -1.12
N GLY A 158 3.42 -4.61 -0.93
CA GLY A 158 4.77 -4.30 -0.50
C GLY A 158 5.85 -4.95 -1.37
N HIS A 159 6.57 -5.92 -0.82
CA HIS A 159 7.65 -6.63 -1.50
C HIS A 159 7.20 -7.84 -2.33
N GLU A 160 5.92 -8.24 -2.25
CA GLU A 160 5.40 -9.38 -3.02
C GLU A 160 5.47 -9.09 -4.52
N ASP A 161 5.90 -10.07 -5.28
CA ASP A 161 6.08 -10.02 -6.74
C ASP A 161 5.15 -11.00 -7.48
N TYR A 162 4.07 -11.41 -6.83
CA TYR A 162 3.09 -12.34 -7.39
C TYR A 162 1.66 -11.99 -6.95
N GLN A 163 0.69 -12.51 -7.70
CA GLN A 163 -0.71 -12.64 -7.32
C GLN A 163 -1.08 -14.12 -7.21
N GLU A 164 -1.71 -14.53 -6.11
CA GLU A 164 -2.13 -15.90 -5.86
C GLU A 164 -3.61 -16.07 -6.22
N ILE A 165 -3.91 -16.93 -7.22
CA ILE A 165 -5.26 -17.24 -7.69
C ILE A 165 -5.39 -18.77 -7.79
N LYS A 166 -6.37 -19.35 -7.10
CA LYS A 166 -6.68 -20.79 -7.09
C LYS A 166 -5.42 -21.66 -6.90
N GLY A 167 -4.62 -21.29 -5.89
CA GLY A 167 -3.39 -22.01 -5.52
C GLY A 167 -2.20 -21.81 -6.47
N LYS A 168 -2.34 -21.00 -7.53
CA LYS A 168 -1.25 -20.68 -8.46
C LYS A 168 -0.75 -19.25 -8.23
N LYS A 169 0.56 -19.06 -8.32
CA LYS A 169 1.20 -17.75 -8.27
C LYS A 169 1.46 -17.26 -9.69
N TYR A 170 0.98 -16.08 -9.99
CA TYR A 170 1.20 -15.38 -11.25
C TYR A 170 2.14 -14.20 -10.99
N PRO A 171 3.16 -13.98 -11.82
CA PRO A 171 4.06 -12.84 -11.67
C PRO A 171 3.28 -11.52 -11.65
N MET A 172 3.48 -10.72 -10.61
CA MET A 172 2.86 -9.40 -10.46
C MET A 172 3.67 -8.58 -9.45
N ASP A 173 4.70 -7.89 -9.91
CA ASP A 173 5.45 -6.90 -9.11
C ASP A 173 4.92 -5.49 -9.46
N GLU A 174 4.46 -4.75 -8.48
CA GLU A 174 3.91 -3.40 -8.68
C GLU A 174 4.92 -2.44 -9.34
N ARG A 175 6.21 -2.63 -9.10
CA ARG A 175 7.28 -1.82 -9.73
C ARG A 175 7.34 -2.06 -11.23
N VAL A 176 7.17 -3.32 -11.65
CA VAL A 176 7.12 -3.69 -13.07
C VAL A 176 5.86 -3.14 -13.70
N LEU A 177 4.71 -3.30 -13.02
CA LEU A 177 3.44 -2.73 -13.50
C LEU A 177 3.52 -1.22 -13.69
N ILE A 178 4.09 -0.50 -12.71
CA ILE A 178 4.29 0.95 -12.81
C ILE A 178 5.19 1.30 -14.00
N ALA A 179 6.31 0.60 -14.17
CA ALA A 179 7.23 0.84 -15.29
C ALA A 179 6.54 0.59 -16.65
N ASP A 180 5.73 -0.46 -16.77
CA ASP A 180 4.97 -0.77 -17.98
C ASP A 180 3.91 0.30 -18.28
N ILE A 181 3.17 0.76 -17.27
CA ILE A 181 2.18 1.83 -17.39
C ILE A 181 2.84 3.11 -17.90
N LEU A 182 3.98 3.51 -17.31
CA LEU A 182 4.71 4.70 -17.72
C LEU A 182 5.29 4.57 -19.14
N ALA A 183 5.57 3.34 -19.59
CA ALA A 183 6.02 3.06 -20.96
C ALA A 183 4.87 2.90 -21.98
N GLY A 184 3.61 3.04 -21.55
CA GLY A 184 2.42 2.87 -22.41
C GLY A 184 2.17 1.42 -22.86
N LYS A 185 2.52 0.44 -22.03
CA LYS A 185 2.40 -1.00 -22.31
C LYS A 185 1.22 -1.64 -21.58
#